data_c9862614b55174c6b53df5eb6f910bfe
#
_entry.id   c9862614b55174c6b53df5eb6f910bfe
#
_cell.length_a   1.000
_cell.length_b   1.000
_cell.length_c   1.000
_cell.angle_alpha   90.00
_cell.angle_beta   90.00
_cell.angle_gamma   90.00
#
_symmetry.space_group_name_H-M   'P 1'
#
loop_
_entity.id
_entity.type
_entity.pdbx_description
1 polymer ?
#
loop_
_entity_poly.entity_id
_entity_poly.type
_entity_poly.pdbx_seq_one_letter_code
_entity_poly.pdbx_strand_id
1 'polypeptide(L)'
;EFVASPNFGERPDPNDIHLIVIHNISLPPSEFGLKNDQGEHFVRAFFQNQLDPKAHPYFATIYQQQVSAHLFIERDGSVTQFVSFDERAWHAGKSSYLGVPNCNDYSIGIELEGDDYSEFDDRQYQALSGVIAAIYQAYPKTINHLAGHSDIARGRKSDAGLYFDWVKLRNMVNR
;
A
#
# COMPACT_ATOMS: atom_id res chain seq x y z
N GLU A 1 -2.72 14.24 2.10
CA GLU A 1 -2.63 14.36 3.56
C GLU A 1 -1.46 13.55 4.09
N PHE A 2 -0.81 13.98 5.21
CA PHE A 2 0.21 13.21 5.91
C PHE A 2 -0.29 12.84 7.31
N VAL A 3 -0.29 11.54 7.63
CA VAL A 3 -0.69 10.97 8.92
C VAL A 3 0.38 9.98 9.35
N ALA A 4 1.24 10.35 10.30
CA ALA A 4 2.41 9.56 10.64
C ALA A 4 2.06 8.19 11.23
N SER A 5 2.61 7.13 10.66
CA SER A 5 2.62 5.78 11.25
C SER A 5 3.86 5.62 12.14
N PRO A 6 3.78 4.95 13.29
CA PRO A 6 4.96 4.58 14.06
C PRO A 6 5.68 3.34 13.52
N ASN A 7 5.10 2.66 12.51
CA ASN A 7 5.56 1.37 12.00
C ASN A 7 6.50 1.55 10.80
N PHE A 8 7.68 2.07 11.06
CA PHE A 8 8.73 2.25 10.05
C PHE A 8 10.13 2.08 10.66
N GLY A 9 11.14 2.05 9.84
CA GLY A 9 12.54 2.03 10.23
C GLY A 9 13.43 2.66 9.18
N GLU A 10 14.71 2.73 9.46
CA GLU A 10 15.70 3.19 8.49
C GLU A 10 15.85 2.20 7.33
N ARG A 11 16.11 2.71 6.14
CA ARG A 11 16.53 1.89 4.99
C ARG A 11 17.99 1.52 5.13
N PRO A 12 18.40 0.27 4.79
CA PRO A 12 19.82 -0.10 4.75
C PRO A 12 20.65 0.77 3.80
N ASP A 13 20.06 1.14 2.66
CA ASP A 13 20.59 2.14 1.72
C ASP A 13 19.45 3.06 1.24
N PRO A 14 19.41 4.32 1.69
CA PRO A 14 18.37 5.27 1.30
C PRO A 14 18.44 5.65 -0.21
N ASN A 15 19.54 5.39 -0.89
CA ASN A 15 19.68 5.65 -2.33
C ASN A 15 19.24 4.48 -3.22
N ASP A 16 18.90 3.34 -2.61
CA ASP A 16 18.51 2.12 -3.33
C ASP A 16 17.00 1.90 -3.35
N ILE A 17 16.23 2.93 -3.64
CA ILE A 17 14.78 2.81 -3.85
C ILE A 17 14.54 2.53 -5.34
N HIS A 18 14.15 1.28 -5.66
CA HIS A 18 14.03 0.84 -7.05
C HIS A 18 12.82 -0.05 -7.34
N LEU A 19 11.83 -0.15 -6.43
CA LEU A 19 10.62 -0.95 -6.61
C LEU A 19 9.40 -0.19 -6.09
N ILE A 20 8.27 -0.30 -6.79
CA ILE A 20 6.95 0.09 -6.28
C ILE A 20 6.12 -1.18 -6.12
N VAL A 21 5.52 -1.37 -4.95
CA VAL A 21 4.65 -2.51 -4.66
C VAL A 21 3.23 -2.05 -4.44
N ILE A 22 2.31 -2.61 -5.21
CA ILE A 22 0.88 -2.35 -5.10
C ILE A 22 0.23 -3.42 -4.24
N HIS A 23 -0.57 -2.96 -3.29
CA HIS A 23 -1.35 -3.77 -2.37
C HIS A 23 -2.82 -3.43 -2.45
N ASN A 24 -3.67 -4.26 -1.85
CA ASN A 24 -5.01 -3.88 -1.46
C ASN A 24 -5.25 -4.13 0.03
N ILE A 25 -6.09 -3.32 0.61
CA ILE A 25 -6.54 -3.46 2.00
C ILE A 25 -7.97 -2.94 2.15
N SER A 26 -8.80 -3.64 2.91
CA SER A 26 -10.08 -3.13 3.40
C SER A 26 -10.28 -3.53 4.86
N LEU A 27 -10.83 -2.64 5.66
CA LEU A 27 -11.13 -2.86 7.06
C LEU A 27 -12.54 -2.31 7.40
N PRO A 28 -13.49 -3.21 7.74
CA PRO A 28 -13.41 -4.69 7.73
C PRO A 28 -13.16 -5.27 6.33
N PRO A 29 -12.83 -6.57 6.21
CA PRO A 29 -12.59 -7.19 4.91
C PRO A 29 -13.77 -7.05 3.95
N SER A 30 -13.51 -6.61 2.71
CA SER A 30 -14.50 -6.38 1.64
C SER A 30 -15.56 -5.32 1.94
N GLU A 31 -15.32 -4.47 2.95
CA GLU A 31 -16.13 -3.28 3.23
C GLU A 31 -15.29 -2.01 3.03
N PHE A 32 -15.83 -1.02 2.33
CA PHE A 32 -15.08 0.15 1.89
C PHE A 32 -15.65 1.45 2.45
N GLY A 33 -14.78 2.45 2.66
CA GLY A 33 -15.15 3.79 3.11
C GLY A 33 -15.61 3.85 4.57
N LEU A 34 -15.43 2.77 5.35
CA LEU A 34 -15.88 2.75 6.72
C LEU A 34 -14.95 3.51 7.66
N LYS A 35 -15.56 4.21 8.59
CA LYS A 35 -14.89 5.09 9.55
C LYS A 35 -15.36 4.78 10.97
N ASN A 36 -14.50 5.08 11.93
CA ASN A 36 -14.84 5.03 13.35
C ASN A 36 -15.76 6.20 13.76
N ASP A 37 -16.19 6.22 15.01
CA ASP A 37 -17.09 7.27 15.55
C ASP A 37 -16.48 8.68 15.53
N GLN A 38 -15.16 8.80 15.39
CA GLN A 38 -14.43 10.05 15.23
C GLN A 38 -14.31 10.48 13.76
N GLY A 39 -14.82 9.68 12.82
CA GLY A 39 -14.74 9.93 11.38
C GLY A 39 -13.41 9.53 10.75
N GLU A 40 -12.57 8.78 11.48
CA GLU A 40 -11.29 8.28 10.96
C GLU A 40 -11.48 6.93 10.27
N HIS A 41 -10.86 6.77 9.10
CA HIS A 41 -10.87 5.54 8.33
C HIS A 41 -10.14 4.41 9.09
N PHE A 42 -10.73 3.21 9.16
CA PHE A 42 -10.16 2.10 9.94
C PHE A 42 -8.75 1.67 9.46
N VAL A 43 -8.44 1.78 8.18
CA VAL A 43 -7.07 1.52 7.67
C VAL A 43 -6.08 2.54 8.22
N ARG A 44 -6.46 3.83 8.32
CA ARG A 44 -5.63 4.87 8.94
C ARG A 44 -5.37 4.56 10.41
N ALA A 45 -6.41 4.24 11.16
CA ALA A 45 -6.30 3.83 12.57
C ALA A 45 -5.41 2.59 12.73
N PHE A 46 -5.50 1.63 11.81
CA PHE A 46 -4.67 0.42 11.82
C PHE A 46 -3.18 0.74 11.65
N PHE A 47 -2.81 1.55 10.66
CA PHE A 47 -1.43 1.92 10.43
C PHE A 47 -0.83 2.81 11.53
N GLN A 48 -1.66 3.42 12.36
CA GLN A 48 -1.26 4.18 13.55
C GLN A 48 -1.23 3.34 14.84
N ASN A 49 -1.54 2.03 14.78
CA ASN A 49 -1.71 1.15 15.96
C ASN A 49 -2.85 1.59 16.89
N GLN A 50 -3.89 2.22 16.31
CA GLN A 50 -5.05 2.77 17.03
C GLN A 50 -6.37 2.07 16.67
N LEU A 51 -6.29 0.91 15.96
CA LEU A 51 -7.48 0.15 15.58
C LEU A 51 -8.17 -0.42 16.83
N ASP A 52 -9.43 -0.02 17.06
CA ASP A 52 -10.23 -0.55 18.18
C ASP A 52 -10.62 -2.02 17.90
N PRO A 53 -10.12 -2.99 18.69
CA PRO A 53 -10.48 -4.40 18.53
C PRO A 53 -11.95 -4.71 18.79
N LYS A 54 -12.69 -3.81 19.41
CA LYS A 54 -14.12 -3.98 19.72
C LYS A 54 -15.04 -3.47 18.60
N ALA A 55 -14.53 -2.65 17.69
CA ALA A 55 -15.34 -2.07 16.62
C ALA A 55 -15.81 -3.11 15.58
N HIS A 56 -15.05 -4.20 15.41
CA HIS A 56 -15.44 -5.30 14.54
C HIS A 56 -14.74 -6.62 14.97
N PRO A 57 -15.39 -7.81 14.88
CA PRO A 57 -14.77 -9.09 15.29
C PRO A 57 -13.43 -9.39 14.59
N TYR A 58 -13.29 -9.04 13.31
CA TYR A 58 -12.05 -9.19 12.56
C TYR A 58 -10.90 -8.35 13.15
N PHE A 59 -11.19 -7.15 13.65
CA PHE A 59 -10.17 -6.26 14.21
C PHE A 59 -9.49 -6.86 15.44
N ALA A 60 -10.22 -7.64 16.25
CA ALA A 60 -9.63 -8.38 17.37
C ALA A 60 -8.53 -9.35 16.95
N THR A 61 -8.49 -9.78 15.68
CA THR A 61 -7.48 -10.70 15.15
C THR A 61 -6.23 -9.99 14.62
N ILE A 62 -6.31 -8.68 14.34
CA ILE A 62 -5.24 -7.95 13.65
C ILE A 62 -4.72 -6.72 14.40
N TYR A 63 -5.44 -6.15 15.38
CA TYR A 63 -5.12 -4.85 15.99
C TYR A 63 -3.71 -4.73 16.60
N GLN A 64 -3.08 -5.85 16.93
CA GLN A 64 -1.71 -5.90 17.46
C GLN A 64 -0.63 -5.98 16.36
N GLN A 65 -1.03 -6.13 15.09
CA GLN A 65 -0.07 -6.20 14.00
C GLN A 65 0.50 -4.81 13.74
N GLN A 66 1.82 -4.72 13.76
CA GLN A 66 2.55 -3.50 13.46
C GLN A 66 2.96 -3.51 11.98
N VAL A 67 2.14 -2.90 11.15
CA VAL A 67 2.34 -2.79 9.70
C VAL A 67 2.06 -1.36 9.24
N SER A 68 2.55 -1.00 8.09
CA SER A 68 2.31 0.29 7.44
C SER A 68 2.47 0.17 5.93
N ALA A 69 2.08 1.21 5.20
CA ALA A 69 2.51 1.46 3.83
C ALA A 69 3.02 2.90 3.74
N HIS A 70 3.66 3.26 2.63
CA HIS A 70 4.02 4.65 2.41
C HIS A 70 2.78 5.47 2.09
N LEU A 71 1.89 4.93 1.23
CA LEU A 71 0.66 5.58 0.81
C LEU A 71 -0.54 4.65 0.93
N PHE A 72 -1.70 5.25 1.16
CA PHE A 72 -3.02 4.63 1.04
C PHE A 72 -3.91 5.49 0.14
N ILE A 73 -4.60 4.85 -0.80
CA ILE A 73 -5.51 5.48 -1.76
C ILE A 73 -6.91 4.94 -1.53
N GLU A 74 -7.80 5.77 -1.00
CA GLU A 74 -9.20 5.44 -0.74
C GLU A 74 -9.99 5.32 -2.06
N ARG A 75 -11.20 4.74 -2.01
CA ARG A 75 -12.06 4.53 -3.20
C ARG A 75 -12.38 5.83 -3.96
N ASP A 76 -12.43 6.96 -3.29
CA ASP A 76 -12.68 8.26 -3.90
C ASP A 76 -11.43 8.90 -4.54
N GLY A 77 -10.27 8.23 -4.46
CA GLY A 77 -8.98 8.72 -4.94
C GLY A 77 -8.21 9.59 -3.94
N SER A 78 -8.73 9.79 -2.74
CA SER A 78 -8.02 10.51 -1.66
C SER A 78 -6.74 9.75 -1.30
N VAL A 79 -5.63 10.50 -1.17
CA VAL A 79 -4.30 9.94 -0.88
C VAL A 79 -3.85 10.36 0.51
N THR A 80 -3.49 9.38 1.33
CA THR A 80 -2.86 9.58 2.63
C THR A 80 -1.44 9.01 2.61
N GLN A 81 -0.46 9.78 3.05
CA GLN A 81 0.91 9.33 3.27
C GLN A 81 1.12 9.04 4.76
N PHE A 82 1.72 7.89 5.09
CA PHE A 82 2.00 7.46 6.45
C PHE A 82 3.47 7.43 6.80
N VAL A 83 4.31 7.13 5.83
CA VAL A 83 5.76 6.99 6.00
C VAL A 83 6.46 7.80 4.90
N SER A 84 7.54 8.49 5.24
CA SER A 84 8.38 9.15 4.24
C SER A 84 8.96 8.11 3.28
N PHE A 85 9.13 8.47 2.00
CA PHE A 85 9.74 7.54 1.03
C PHE A 85 11.20 7.23 1.35
N ASP A 86 11.89 8.11 2.06
CA ASP A 86 13.26 7.89 2.51
C ASP A 86 13.35 6.86 3.66
N GLU A 87 12.22 6.62 4.33
CA GLU A 87 12.09 5.63 5.39
C GLU A 87 11.55 4.30 4.86
N ARG A 88 11.72 3.25 5.65
CA ARG A 88 11.33 1.88 5.36
C ARG A 88 9.97 1.56 5.97
N ALA A 89 8.88 1.63 5.23
CA ALA A 89 7.58 1.15 5.67
C ALA A 89 7.54 -0.39 5.80
N TRP A 90 6.62 -0.92 6.60
CA TRP A 90 6.50 -2.35 6.87
C TRP A 90 5.28 -2.95 6.16
N HIS A 91 5.38 -3.13 4.82
CA HIS A 91 4.26 -3.59 3.97
C HIS A 91 4.47 -4.95 3.30
N ALA A 92 5.72 -5.34 3.01
CA ALA A 92 5.99 -6.50 2.16
C ALA A 92 6.19 -7.81 2.95
N GLY A 93 6.60 -7.73 4.23
CA GLY A 93 6.93 -8.89 5.05
C GLY A 93 8.02 -9.75 4.40
N LYS A 94 7.93 -11.08 4.54
CA LYS A 94 8.86 -12.00 3.87
C LYS A 94 8.58 -11.98 2.36
N SER A 95 9.52 -11.44 1.61
CA SER A 95 9.36 -11.12 0.19
C SER A 95 10.68 -11.17 -0.57
N SER A 96 10.61 -11.27 -1.90
CA SER A 96 11.76 -11.22 -2.78
C SER A 96 11.34 -10.69 -4.15
N TYR A 97 12.15 -9.81 -4.74
CA TYR A 97 11.97 -9.30 -6.09
C TYR A 97 13.26 -9.50 -6.90
N LEU A 98 13.16 -10.15 -8.06
CA LEU A 98 14.30 -10.50 -8.93
C LEU A 98 15.46 -11.20 -8.17
N GLY A 99 15.13 -12.01 -7.15
CA GLY A 99 16.10 -12.73 -6.34
C GLY A 99 16.65 -11.95 -5.13
N VAL A 100 16.34 -10.66 -5.00
CA VAL A 100 16.75 -9.83 -3.86
C VAL A 100 15.69 -9.95 -2.75
N PRO A 101 16.02 -10.39 -1.53
CA PRO A 101 15.07 -10.52 -0.43
C PRO A 101 14.74 -9.17 0.22
N ASN A 102 13.73 -9.19 1.13
CA ASN A 102 13.36 -8.05 1.99
C ASN A 102 12.91 -6.80 1.22
N CYS A 103 11.88 -6.91 0.37
CA CYS A 103 11.43 -5.80 -0.47
C CYS A 103 11.11 -4.50 0.29
N ASN A 104 10.79 -4.54 1.60
CA ASN A 104 10.65 -3.31 2.39
C ASN A 104 11.91 -2.42 2.33
N ASP A 105 13.09 -3.01 2.16
CA ASP A 105 14.36 -2.27 2.26
C ASP A 105 14.53 -1.29 1.08
N TYR A 106 13.98 -1.62 -0.10
CA TYR A 106 14.21 -0.89 -1.34
C TYR A 106 12.93 -0.56 -2.14
N SER A 107 11.75 -0.74 -1.53
CA SER A 107 10.49 -0.45 -2.21
C SER A 107 9.69 0.68 -1.58
N ILE A 108 8.78 1.25 -2.37
CA ILE A 108 7.68 2.09 -1.93
C ILE A 108 6.40 1.26 -2.01
N GLY A 109 5.73 1.02 -0.88
CA GLY A 109 4.46 0.30 -0.81
C GLY A 109 3.28 1.26 -0.90
N ILE A 110 2.32 0.94 -1.76
CA ILE A 110 1.09 1.70 -1.97
C ILE A 110 -0.09 0.77 -1.78
N GLU A 111 -0.93 1.07 -0.80
CA GLU A 111 -2.18 0.36 -0.56
C GLU A 111 -3.34 1.06 -1.27
N LEU A 112 -4.18 0.29 -1.94
CA LEU A 112 -5.47 0.76 -2.42
C LEU A 112 -6.58 0.18 -1.55
N GLU A 113 -7.57 1.00 -1.19
CA GLU A 113 -8.77 0.48 -0.55
C GLU A 113 -9.49 -0.46 -1.51
N GLY A 114 -9.53 -1.73 -1.16
CA GLY A 114 -10.05 -2.77 -2.02
C GLY A 114 -9.85 -4.17 -1.45
N ASP A 115 -10.18 -5.16 -2.26
CA ASP A 115 -9.98 -6.57 -2.00
C ASP A 115 -9.63 -7.33 -3.29
N ASP A 116 -9.46 -8.65 -3.18
CA ASP A 116 -9.13 -9.50 -4.33
C ASP A 116 -10.32 -9.84 -5.22
N TYR A 117 -11.55 -9.43 -4.86
CA TYR A 117 -12.80 -9.88 -5.45
C TYR A 117 -13.63 -8.77 -6.11
N SER A 118 -13.20 -7.51 -5.96
CA SER A 118 -13.93 -6.34 -6.44
C SER A 118 -13.05 -5.47 -7.35
N GLU A 119 -13.67 -4.83 -8.34
CA GLU A 119 -13.01 -3.83 -9.18
C GLU A 119 -12.61 -2.60 -8.37
N PHE A 120 -11.50 -1.98 -8.76
CA PHE A 120 -11.04 -0.70 -8.22
C PHE A 120 -11.70 0.46 -8.97
N ASP A 121 -11.94 1.56 -8.27
CA ASP A 121 -12.56 2.77 -8.84
C ASP A 121 -11.59 3.49 -9.81
N ASP A 122 -12.13 4.10 -10.83
CA ASP A 122 -11.35 4.90 -11.80
C ASP A 122 -10.57 6.03 -11.12
N ARG A 123 -11.12 6.61 -10.05
CA ARG A 123 -10.47 7.66 -9.27
C ARG A 123 -9.21 7.14 -8.54
N GLN A 124 -9.21 5.86 -8.11
CA GLN A 124 -8.02 5.23 -7.55
C GLN A 124 -6.92 5.07 -8.60
N TYR A 125 -7.25 4.64 -9.82
CA TYR A 125 -6.28 4.56 -10.92
C TYR A 125 -5.74 5.93 -11.32
N GLN A 126 -6.58 6.98 -11.34
CA GLN A 126 -6.14 8.35 -11.61
C GLN A 126 -5.16 8.84 -10.55
N ALA A 127 -5.49 8.68 -9.25
CA ALA A 127 -4.60 9.06 -8.16
C ALA A 127 -3.31 8.24 -8.19
N LEU A 128 -3.40 6.91 -8.36
CA LEU A 128 -2.26 6.00 -8.40
C LEU A 128 -1.30 6.34 -9.56
N SER A 129 -1.82 6.59 -10.76
CA SER A 129 -0.98 6.95 -11.90
C SER A 129 -0.25 8.26 -11.70
N GLY A 130 -0.90 9.27 -11.12
CA GLY A 130 -0.26 10.54 -10.76
C GLY A 130 0.83 10.38 -9.70
N VAL A 131 0.57 9.57 -8.68
CA VAL A 131 1.55 9.22 -7.64
C VAL A 131 2.75 8.49 -8.24
N ILE A 132 2.54 7.48 -9.07
CA ILE A 132 3.64 6.73 -9.71
C ILE A 132 4.47 7.66 -10.60
N ALA A 133 3.86 8.55 -11.36
CA ALA A 133 4.58 9.51 -12.19
C ALA A 133 5.49 10.42 -11.34
N ALA A 134 5.01 10.89 -10.19
CA ALA A 134 5.80 11.68 -9.25
C ALA A 134 6.95 10.84 -8.63
N ILE A 135 6.70 9.58 -8.28
CA ILE A 135 7.74 8.67 -7.78
C ILE A 135 8.81 8.41 -8.85
N TYR A 136 8.43 8.21 -10.10
CA TYR A 136 9.39 8.02 -11.21
C TYR A 136 10.32 9.22 -11.40
N GLN A 137 9.81 10.43 -11.19
CA GLN A 137 10.62 11.65 -11.26
C GLN A 137 11.61 11.75 -10.09
N ALA A 138 11.15 11.43 -8.87
CA ALA A 138 11.98 11.54 -7.66
C ALA A 138 12.94 10.34 -7.49
N TYR A 139 12.49 9.14 -7.90
CA TYR A 139 13.22 7.87 -7.75
C TYR A 139 13.29 7.12 -9.08
N PRO A 140 14.10 7.58 -10.05
CA PRO A 140 14.09 7.07 -11.43
C PRO A 140 14.48 5.60 -11.55
N LYS A 141 15.13 5.01 -10.56
CA LYS A 141 15.39 3.57 -10.50
C LYS A 141 14.12 2.73 -10.40
N THR A 142 12.98 3.31 -10.01
CA THR A 142 11.69 2.61 -9.93
C THR A 142 11.00 2.44 -11.28
N ILE A 143 11.46 3.14 -12.32
CA ILE A 143 10.90 3.05 -13.67
C ILE A 143 10.98 1.59 -14.17
N ASN A 144 9.85 1.05 -14.62
CA ASN A 144 9.64 -0.35 -15.02
C ASN A 144 9.73 -1.40 -13.89
N HIS A 145 9.88 -0.99 -12.64
CA HIS A 145 9.88 -1.85 -11.47
C HIS A 145 8.59 -1.65 -10.65
N LEU A 146 7.48 -2.17 -11.17
CA LEU A 146 6.15 -2.12 -10.57
C LEU A 146 5.62 -3.55 -10.43
N ALA A 147 5.30 -3.96 -9.22
CA ALA A 147 4.88 -5.31 -8.87
C ALA A 147 3.67 -5.30 -7.92
N GLY A 148 2.88 -6.37 -7.93
CA GLY A 148 1.91 -6.65 -6.88
C GLY A 148 2.58 -7.36 -5.69
N HIS A 149 1.94 -7.32 -4.52
CA HIS A 149 2.42 -8.10 -3.38
C HIS A 149 2.50 -9.60 -3.68
N SER A 150 1.55 -10.12 -4.46
CA SER A 150 1.56 -11.51 -4.94
C SER A 150 2.79 -11.87 -5.78
N ASP A 151 3.38 -10.91 -6.49
CA ASP A 151 4.58 -11.16 -7.30
C ASP A 151 5.84 -11.33 -6.44
N ILE A 152 5.92 -10.59 -5.33
CA ILE A 152 7.08 -10.56 -4.43
C ILE A 152 6.95 -11.52 -3.24
N ALA A 153 5.75 -12.02 -2.97
CA ALA A 153 5.44 -12.93 -1.85
C ALA A 153 4.60 -14.13 -2.32
N ARG A 154 5.05 -14.78 -3.38
CA ARG A 154 4.35 -15.86 -4.08
C ARG A 154 3.91 -16.98 -3.14
N GLY A 155 2.64 -17.41 -3.27
CA GLY A 155 2.03 -18.44 -2.43
C GLY A 155 1.69 -18.00 -1.00
N ARG A 156 2.02 -16.75 -0.61
CA ARG A 156 1.70 -16.17 0.69
C ARG A 156 0.67 -15.04 0.59
N LYS A 157 0.72 -14.29 -0.51
CA LYS A 157 -0.11 -13.10 -0.75
C LYS A 157 -0.79 -13.16 -2.12
N SER A 158 -1.96 -12.57 -2.22
CA SER A 158 -2.81 -12.52 -3.42
C SER A 158 -3.01 -11.10 -3.95
N ASP A 159 -2.81 -10.07 -3.12
CA ASP A 159 -2.95 -8.67 -3.50
C ASP A 159 -1.85 -8.22 -4.50
N ALA A 160 -2.11 -7.34 -5.41
CA ALA A 160 -3.28 -6.48 -5.60
C ALA A 160 -4.59 -7.19 -6.07
N GLY A 161 -4.60 -8.53 -6.27
CA GLY A 161 -5.79 -9.28 -6.65
C GLY A 161 -6.04 -9.39 -8.15
N LEU A 162 -6.97 -10.28 -8.52
CA LEU A 162 -7.29 -10.57 -9.94
C LEU A 162 -8.04 -9.43 -10.62
N TYR A 163 -8.75 -8.59 -9.86
CA TYR A 163 -9.54 -7.46 -10.36
C TYR A 163 -8.73 -6.18 -10.50
N PHE A 164 -7.44 -6.19 -10.14
CA PHE A 164 -6.57 -5.05 -10.39
C PHE A 164 -6.13 -5.02 -11.86
N ASP A 165 -6.52 -3.96 -12.59
CA ASP A 165 -6.24 -3.80 -14.01
C ASP A 165 -4.85 -3.21 -14.26
N TRP A 166 -3.87 -4.10 -14.36
CA TRP A 166 -2.47 -3.76 -14.66
C TRP A 166 -2.30 -3.10 -16.04
N VAL A 167 -3.14 -3.47 -17.04
CA VAL A 167 -3.07 -2.90 -18.38
C VAL A 167 -3.51 -1.45 -18.35
N LYS A 168 -4.62 -1.17 -17.67
CA LYS A 168 -5.12 0.20 -17.46
C LYS A 168 -4.08 1.06 -16.78
N LEU A 169 -3.52 0.60 -15.66
CA LEU A 169 -2.50 1.35 -14.93
C LEU A 169 -1.29 1.68 -15.80
N ARG A 170 -0.73 0.68 -16.49
CA ARG A 170 0.45 0.87 -17.37
C ARG A 170 0.17 1.87 -18.50
N ASN A 171 -1.02 1.82 -19.08
CA ASN A 171 -1.42 2.77 -20.12
C ASN A 171 -1.56 4.21 -19.58
N MET A 172 -1.90 4.38 -18.31
CA MET A 172 -2.01 5.72 -17.68
C MET A 172 -0.65 6.28 -17.28
N VAL A 173 0.25 5.45 -16.80
CA VAL A 173 1.61 5.87 -16.34
C VAL A 173 2.55 6.17 -17.51
N ASN A 174 2.37 5.51 -18.66
CA ASN A 174 3.24 5.69 -19.84
C ASN A 174 2.77 6.82 -20.78
N ARG A 175 1.80 7.64 -20.38
CA ARG A 175 1.35 8.83 -21.10
C ARG A 175 2.13 10.07 -20.67
#